data_ebfef030c98ea1632a5870b152a5a4b2
#
_entry.id   ebfef030c98ea1632a5870b152a5a4b2
#
_cell.length_a   1.000
_cell.length_b   1.000
_cell.length_c   1.000
_cell.angle_alpha   90.00
_cell.angle_beta   90.00
_cell.angle_gamma   90.00
#
_symmetry.space_group_name_H-M   'P 1'
#
loop_
_entity.id
_entity.type
_entity.pdbx_description
1 polymer ?
#
loop_
_entity_poly.entity_id
_entity_poly.type
_entity_poly.pdbx_seq_one_letter_code
_entity_poly.pdbx_strand_id
1 'polypeptide(L)'
;MIADDSPNRWNGDMTEIVWIGQGPLSIAEVVRVARGAARAEVAATAWEAIRQGRGVVEDLANDTQPHYGISTGFGALATRHIPKESRVQLQRSLIRSHAAGSGPEVEREVVRALMLLRISTLASGRTGIRDETVRTYLGLLNSGITPVVHEYGSLGCSGDLAPLAHCALAVMGEGSVRNQAGDLVDAATALAAAGLTPVELQEKEGLALINGTDGMLGMLCLALADLDRLLKVADLTAAMSVEGQLGTDDVFAADLHLLRPQPGQALSAANLRRLLDASDIRESHRDPDACTRVQDAYSLRCSPQVAGAVRDTMAHAASVARNELGSVIDNPVITPDGRVESNGNFHGAPVAYVLDFLAIAVADLASISERRTDRFLDKARNL
;
A
#
# COMPACT_ATOMS: atom_id res chain seq x y z
N MET A 1 -9.25 14.45 -13.11
CA MET A 1 -8.20 14.78 -12.14
C MET A 1 -8.59 16.09 -11.48
N ILE A 2 -9.22 16.06 -10.32
CA ILE A 2 -9.43 17.24 -9.48
C ILE A 2 -8.37 17.11 -8.41
N ALA A 3 -7.28 17.87 -8.55
CA ALA A 3 -6.29 18.01 -7.50
C ALA A 3 -7.01 18.64 -6.29
N ASP A 4 -7.00 17.93 -5.16
CA ASP A 4 -7.44 18.47 -3.88
C ASP A 4 -6.30 19.37 -3.35
N ASP A 5 -6.32 20.62 -3.74
CA ASP A 5 -5.42 21.68 -3.29
C ASP A 5 -5.76 22.16 -1.87
N SER A 6 -6.05 21.28 -0.94
CA SER A 6 -6.20 21.69 0.46
C SER A 6 -4.85 21.63 1.20
N PRO A 7 -4.19 22.78 1.47
CA PRO A 7 -2.81 22.82 1.99
C PRO A 7 -2.66 22.53 3.49
N ASN A 8 -3.61 21.90 4.20
CA ASN A 8 -3.54 21.87 5.67
C ASN A 8 -4.07 20.59 6.35
N ARG A 9 -4.00 19.41 5.72
CA ARG A 9 -4.38 18.15 6.41
C ARG A 9 -3.34 17.65 7.44
N TRP A 10 -2.14 18.24 7.49
CA TRP A 10 -1.03 17.77 8.33
C TRP A 10 -0.94 18.44 9.72
N ASN A 11 -1.82 19.39 10.03
CA ASN A 11 -1.87 20.12 11.33
C ASN A 11 -2.89 19.53 12.32
N GLY A 12 -3.39 18.32 12.10
CA GLY A 12 -4.16 17.58 13.10
C GLY A 12 -3.27 17.23 14.29
N ASP A 13 -3.76 17.45 15.50
CA ASP A 13 -3.17 16.95 16.73
C ASP A 13 -3.06 15.42 16.62
N MET A 14 -1.87 14.90 16.28
CA MET A 14 -1.62 13.45 16.10
C MET A 14 -1.58 12.78 17.47
N THR A 15 -2.73 12.69 18.11
CA THR A 15 -2.87 12.04 19.43
C THR A 15 -2.94 10.52 19.32
N GLU A 16 -3.25 9.99 18.14
CA GLU A 16 -3.33 8.55 17.91
C GLU A 16 -1.96 7.96 17.59
N ILE A 17 -1.63 6.85 18.25
CA ILE A 17 -0.38 6.12 18.08
C ILE A 17 -0.69 4.75 17.46
N VAL A 18 0.00 4.42 16.37
CA VAL A 18 0.07 3.08 15.80
C VAL A 18 1.32 2.38 16.31
N TRP A 19 1.13 1.25 16.99
CA TRP A 19 2.22 0.49 17.61
C TRP A 19 2.76 -0.57 16.66
N ILE A 20 4.03 -0.43 16.27
CA ILE A 20 4.77 -1.43 15.47
C ILE A 20 5.36 -2.49 16.39
N GLY A 21 5.21 -3.78 16.02
CA GLY A 21 5.79 -4.91 16.77
C GLY A 21 4.87 -5.47 17.86
N GLN A 22 3.60 -5.11 17.89
CA GLN A 22 2.56 -5.75 18.71
C GLN A 22 1.71 -6.76 17.93
N GLY A 23 2.13 -7.11 16.74
CA GLY A 23 1.45 -7.97 15.78
C GLY A 23 1.48 -7.36 14.39
N PRO A 24 0.87 -8.01 13.39
CA PRO A 24 0.70 -7.44 12.06
C PRO A 24 -0.09 -6.13 12.09
N LEU A 25 0.35 -5.14 11.34
CA LEU A 25 -0.43 -3.93 11.12
C LEU A 25 -1.71 -4.26 10.32
N SER A 26 -2.80 -3.56 10.62
CA SER A 26 -4.00 -3.60 9.80
C SER A 26 -3.91 -2.60 8.64
N ILE A 27 -4.68 -2.83 7.56
CA ILE A 27 -4.81 -1.89 6.45
C ILE A 27 -5.21 -0.50 6.96
N ALA A 28 -6.12 -0.42 7.93
CA ALA A 28 -6.57 0.84 8.51
C ALA A 28 -5.45 1.60 9.24
N GLU A 29 -4.58 0.91 9.96
CA GLU A 29 -3.41 1.51 10.62
C GLU A 29 -2.42 2.06 9.61
N VAL A 30 -2.13 1.30 8.54
CA VAL A 30 -1.27 1.77 7.45
C VAL A 30 -1.83 3.07 6.84
N VAL A 31 -3.13 3.11 6.53
CA VAL A 31 -3.79 4.28 5.95
C VAL A 31 -3.76 5.48 6.89
N ARG A 32 -4.00 5.30 8.20
CA ARG A 32 -3.96 6.40 9.18
C ARG A 32 -2.57 7.05 9.27
N VAL A 33 -1.51 6.25 9.33
CA VAL A 33 -0.13 6.79 9.35
C VAL A 33 0.25 7.40 8.01
N ALA A 34 -0.09 6.74 6.91
CA ALA A 34 0.19 7.23 5.56
C ALA A 34 -0.43 8.60 5.29
N ARG A 35 -1.69 8.79 5.70
CA ARG A 35 -2.45 10.03 5.54
C ARG A 35 -2.23 11.05 6.67
N GLY A 36 -1.30 10.80 7.59
CA GLY A 36 -0.90 11.73 8.64
C GLY A 36 -1.92 11.90 9.79
N ALA A 37 -2.85 10.95 9.94
CA ALA A 37 -3.83 10.96 11.04
C ALA A 37 -3.30 10.29 12.32
N ALA A 38 -2.16 9.58 12.27
CA ALA A 38 -1.53 8.92 13.40
C ALA A 38 0.00 8.96 13.32
N ARG A 39 0.67 8.92 14.47
CA ARG A 39 2.10 8.69 14.60
C ARG A 39 2.38 7.19 14.71
N ALA A 40 3.58 6.77 14.34
CA ALA A 40 4.05 5.41 14.54
C ALA A 40 5.03 5.36 15.72
N GLU A 41 4.94 4.31 16.55
CA GLU A 41 5.88 4.03 17.63
C GLU A 41 6.25 2.55 17.62
N VAL A 42 7.49 2.24 17.95
CA VAL A 42 7.98 0.86 18.03
C VAL A 42 7.86 0.38 19.47
N ALA A 43 7.23 -0.78 19.67
CA ALA A 43 7.00 -1.36 20.99
C ALA A 43 8.32 -1.76 21.67
N ALA A 44 8.34 -1.74 23.00
CA ALA A 44 9.53 -2.10 23.78
C ALA A 44 10.05 -3.51 23.45
N THR A 45 9.15 -4.47 23.26
CA THR A 45 9.48 -5.85 22.87
C THR A 45 10.12 -5.94 21.49
N ALA A 46 9.71 -5.07 20.56
CA ALA A 46 10.29 -5.02 19.23
C ALA A 46 11.70 -4.42 19.25
N TRP A 47 11.97 -3.41 20.08
CA TRP A 47 13.32 -2.90 20.28
C TRP A 47 14.26 -3.99 20.83
N GLU A 48 13.78 -4.85 21.74
CA GLU A 48 14.55 -5.98 22.25
C GLU A 48 14.84 -6.99 21.13
N ALA A 49 13.83 -7.32 20.29
CA ALA A 49 14.01 -8.22 19.16
C ALA A 49 15.01 -7.67 18.12
N ILE A 50 15.01 -6.36 17.86
CA ILE A 50 15.99 -5.70 16.97
C ILE A 50 17.40 -5.92 17.51
N ARG A 51 17.65 -5.67 18.81
CA ARG A 51 18.97 -5.84 19.42
C ARG A 51 19.45 -7.30 19.39
N GLN A 52 18.54 -8.25 19.66
CA GLN A 52 18.86 -9.68 19.57
C GLN A 52 19.25 -10.08 18.14
N GLY A 53 18.46 -9.64 17.14
CA GLY A 53 18.77 -9.89 15.72
C GLY A 53 20.08 -9.23 15.29
N ARG A 54 20.37 -8.02 15.79
CA ARG A 54 21.64 -7.35 15.52
C ARG A 54 22.83 -8.12 16.07
N GLY A 55 22.72 -8.65 17.29
CA GLY A 55 23.77 -9.49 17.90
C GLY A 55 24.17 -10.67 17.03
N VAL A 56 23.20 -11.35 16.41
CA VAL A 56 23.48 -12.45 15.46
C VAL A 56 24.33 -11.97 14.27
N VAL A 57 24.01 -10.81 13.70
CA VAL A 57 24.79 -10.26 12.57
C VAL A 57 26.20 -9.88 13.00
N GLU A 58 26.38 -9.31 14.19
CA GLU A 58 27.68 -8.92 14.72
C GLU A 58 28.59 -10.14 14.99
N ASP A 59 28.02 -11.21 15.50
CA ASP A 59 28.75 -12.48 15.68
C ASP A 59 29.23 -13.03 14.33
N LEU A 60 28.33 -13.08 13.32
CA LEU A 60 28.66 -13.56 11.99
C LEU A 60 29.61 -12.63 11.21
N ALA A 61 29.58 -11.33 11.47
CA ALA A 61 30.50 -10.36 10.88
C ALA A 61 31.96 -10.57 11.33
N ASN A 62 32.12 -11.16 12.51
CA ASN A 62 33.42 -11.50 13.07
C ASN A 62 33.85 -12.97 12.81
N ASP A 63 32.98 -13.79 12.21
CA ASP A 63 33.27 -15.15 11.84
C ASP A 63 34.23 -15.20 10.64
N THR A 64 34.95 -16.30 10.51
CA THR A 64 35.87 -16.59 9.40
C THR A 64 35.13 -17.11 8.15
N GLN A 65 33.94 -17.63 8.31
CA GLN A 65 33.12 -18.14 7.20
C GLN A 65 32.44 -17.01 6.42
N PRO A 66 32.27 -17.16 5.11
CA PRO A 66 31.57 -16.16 4.31
C PRO A 66 30.05 -16.21 4.55
N HIS A 67 29.45 -15.08 4.92
CA HIS A 67 28.01 -14.92 5.12
C HIS A 67 27.44 -13.89 4.14
N TYR A 68 26.45 -14.30 3.33
CA TYR A 68 25.84 -13.44 2.32
C TYR A 68 25.29 -12.14 2.92
N GLY A 69 25.71 -11.02 2.33
CA GLY A 69 25.25 -9.69 2.76
C GLY A 69 25.83 -9.19 4.07
N ILE A 70 26.65 -9.98 4.76
CA ILE A 70 27.35 -9.62 6.00
C ILE A 70 28.85 -9.47 5.74
N SER A 71 29.50 -10.55 5.30
CA SER A 71 30.94 -10.55 5.02
C SER A 71 31.28 -10.80 3.53
N THR A 72 30.27 -10.93 2.68
CA THR A 72 30.44 -11.06 1.21
C THR A 72 29.80 -9.89 0.48
N GLY A 73 30.09 -9.77 -0.82
CA GLY A 73 29.35 -8.91 -1.73
C GLY A 73 27.94 -9.44 -2.03
N PHE A 74 27.23 -8.77 -2.96
CA PHE A 74 25.83 -9.03 -3.30
C PHE A 74 25.68 -9.54 -4.73
N GLY A 75 24.60 -10.26 -5.02
CA GLY A 75 24.29 -10.77 -6.35
C GLY A 75 25.46 -11.56 -6.95
N ALA A 76 25.98 -11.12 -8.09
CA ALA A 76 27.13 -11.76 -8.76
C ALA A 76 28.43 -11.75 -7.93
N LEU A 77 28.52 -10.92 -6.91
CA LEU A 77 29.67 -10.81 -6.00
C LEU A 77 29.47 -11.59 -4.68
N ALA A 78 28.42 -12.38 -4.56
CA ALA A 78 28.07 -13.15 -3.37
C ALA A 78 29.18 -14.09 -2.87
N THR A 79 30.05 -14.54 -3.77
CA THR A 79 31.20 -15.42 -3.46
C THR A 79 32.46 -14.65 -3.05
N ARG A 80 32.48 -13.32 -3.16
CA ARG A 80 33.63 -12.52 -2.83
C ARG A 80 33.58 -12.08 -1.37
N HIS A 81 34.58 -12.49 -0.59
CA HIS A 81 34.80 -11.97 0.75
C HIS A 81 35.18 -10.48 0.71
N ILE A 82 34.54 -9.66 1.53
CA ILE A 82 34.77 -8.21 1.64
C ILE A 82 35.58 -7.94 2.92
N PRO A 83 36.75 -7.32 2.82
CA PRO A 83 37.52 -6.91 3.98
C PRO A 83 36.71 -6.00 4.91
N LYS A 84 36.91 -6.12 6.20
CA LYS A 84 36.12 -5.43 7.24
C LYS A 84 36.09 -3.90 7.03
N GLU A 85 37.24 -3.33 6.67
CA GLU A 85 37.40 -1.91 6.38
C GLU A 85 36.61 -1.40 5.16
N SER A 86 36.20 -2.30 4.28
CA SER A 86 35.43 -1.96 3.07
C SER A 86 33.92 -2.18 3.20
N ARG A 87 33.44 -2.80 4.29
CA ARG A 87 32.04 -3.20 4.43
C ARG A 87 31.10 -2.02 4.53
N VAL A 88 31.45 -0.98 5.28
CA VAL A 88 30.69 0.27 5.38
C VAL A 88 30.53 0.93 4.01
N GLN A 89 31.65 1.04 3.28
CA GLN A 89 31.61 1.59 1.93
C GLN A 89 30.74 0.74 0.98
N LEU A 90 30.76 -0.58 1.14
CA LEU A 90 29.91 -1.48 0.35
C LEU A 90 28.41 -1.23 0.60
N GLN A 91 27.99 -1.07 1.86
CA GLN A 91 26.59 -0.76 2.19
C GLN A 91 26.16 0.57 1.53
N ARG A 92 26.97 1.61 1.65
CA ARG A 92 26.72 2.91 1.01
C ARG A 92 26.63 2.78 -0.53
N SER A 93 27.55 2.03 -1.14
CA SER A 93 27.57 1.80 -2.58
C SER A 93 26.36 1.03 -3.06
N LEU A 94 25.91 0.04 -2.28
CA LEU A 94 24.69 -0.72 -2.56
C LEU A 94 23.48 0.22 -2.67
N ILE A 95 23.24 1.05 -1.66
CA ILE A 95 22.12 1.99 -1.65
C ILE A 95 22.18 2.94 -2.84
N ARG A 96 23.34 3.59 -3.05
CA ARG A 96 23.52 4.54 -4.16
C ARG A 96 23.30 3.91 -5.53
N SER A 97 23.73 2.66 -5.74
CA SER A 97 23.57 1.94 -7.01
C SER A 97 22.13 1.50 -7.29
N HIS A 98 21.31 1.33 -6.24
CA HIS A 98 19.93 0.90 -6.37
C HIS A 98 18.93 2.09 -6.36
N ALA A 99 19.32 3.27 -5.92
CA ALA A 99 18.49 4.47 -5.95
C ALA A 99 18.44 5.05 -7.37
N ALA A 100 17.89 4.28 -8.30
CA ALA A 100 17.86 4.52 -9.73
C ALA A 100 16.44 4.71 -10.28
N GLY A 101 15.48 5.10 -9.43
CA GLY A 101 14.11 5.40 -9.83
C GLY A 101 14.04 6.61 -10.76
N SER A 102 13.07 6.63 -11.67
CA SER A 102 12.86 7.69 -12.66
C SER A 102 11.37 7.98 -12.88
N GLY A 103 11.08 9.04 -13.64
CA GLY A 103 9.70 9.49 -13.90
C GLY A 103 9.19 10.47 -12.84
N PRO A 104 7.86 10.69 -12.78
CA PRO A 104 7.23 11.52 -11.76
C PRO A 104 7.49 11.03 -10.35
N GLU A 105 7.29 11.91 -9.36
CA GLU A 105 7.29 11.51 -7.96
C GLU A 105 6.03 10.70 -7.63
N VAL A 106 6.19 9.66 -6.82
CA VAL A 106 5.09 8.89 -6.23
C VAL A 106 4.41 9.74 -5.16
N GLU A 107 3.12 9.56 -4.98
CA GLU A 107 2.30 10.28 -4.01
C GLU A 107 2.86 10.13 -2.58
N ARG A 108 2.82 11.24 -1.86
CA ARG A 108 3.36 11.31 -0.49
C ARG A 108 2.80 10.24 0.43
N GLU A 109 1.51 9.93 0.35
CA GLU A 109 0.88 8.91 1.20
C GLU A 109 1.42 7.51 0.88
N VAL A 110 1.73 7.21 -0.38
CA VAL A 110 2.35 5.94 -0.78
C VAL A 110 3.76 5.82 -0.19
N VAL A 111 4.58 6.88 -0.29
CA VAL A 111 5.93 6.89 0.30
C VAL A 111 5.88 6.72 1.82
N ARG A 112 4.93 7.35 2.51
CA ARG A 112 4.75 7.19 3.96
C ARG A 112 4.31 5.78 4.34
N ALA A 113 3.43 5.16 3.54
CA ALA A 113 3.05 3.76 3.74
C ALA A 113 4.26 2.83 3.56
N LEU A 114 5.04 3.03 2.50
CA LEU A 114 6.29 2.30 2.26
C LEU A 114 7.25 2.42 3.45
N MET A 115 7.48 3.65 3.96
CA MET A 115 8.34 3.88 5.13
C MET A 115 7.84 3.12 6.36
N LEU A 116 6.55 3.21 6.67
CA LEU A 116 5.94 2.52 7.81
C LEU A 116 6.12 0.99 7.70
N LEU A 117 5.84 0.43 6.53
CA LEU A 117 5.91 -1.01 6.30
C LEU A 117 7.34 -1.53 6.37
N ARG A 118 8.31 -0.77 5.82
CA ARG A 118 9.73 -1.11 6.01
C ARG A 118 10.11 -1.10 7.49
N ILE A 119 9.74 -0.07 8.24
CA ILE A 119 9.99 0.01 9.68
C ILE A 119 9.35 -1.19 10.40
N SER A 120 8.14 -1.59 10.02
CA SER A 120 7.47 -2.76 10.59
C SER A 120 8.26 -4.06 10.37
N THR A 121 8.79 -4.27 9.18
CA THR A 121 9.66 -5.42 8.90
C THR A 121 10.96 -5.36 9.70
N LEU A 122 11.59 -4.18 9.76
CA LEU A 122 12.82 -3.98 10.53
C LEU A 122 12.60 -4.25 12.04
N ALA A 123 11.44 -3.86 12.56
CA ALA A 123 11.04 -4.06 13.95
C ALA A 123 10.76 -5.53 14.32
N SER A 124 10.68 -6.43 13.33
CA SER A 124 10.55 -7.88 13.59
C SER A 124 11.76 -8.50 14.30
N GLY A 125 12.91 -7.80 14.30
CA GLY A 125 14.17 -8.30 14.83
C GLY A 125 14.86 -9.35 13.95
N ARG A 126 14.37 -9.58 12.72
CA ARG A 126 14.88 -10.64 11.83
C ARG A 126 15.75 -10.14 10.69
N THR A 127 16.02 -8.85 10.66
CA THR A 127 16.79 -8.22 9.59
C THR A 127 18.23 -7.90 9.96
N GLY A 128 18.56 -7.92 11.26
CA GLY A 128 19.88 -7.58 11.77
C GLY A 128 20.23 -6.10 11.72
N ILE A 129 19.22 -5.24 11.61
CA ILE A 129 19.34 -3.77 11.64
C ILE A 129 19.70 -3.29 13.04
N ARG A 130 20.34 -2.11 13.15
CA ARG A 130 20.63 -1.45 14.44
C ARG A 130 19.47 -0.55 14.89
N ASP A 131 19.36 -0.35 16.22
CA ASP A 131 18.38 0.56 16.84
C ASP A 131 18.44 1.97 16.24
N GLU A 132 19.63 2.52 16.05
CA GLU A 132 19.81 3.90 15.55
C GLU A 132 19.25 4.09 14.14
N THR A 133 19.40 3.08 13.27
CA THR A 133 18.89 3.13 11.91
C THR A 133 17.37 3.15 11.90
N VAL A 134 16.73 2.31 12.72
CA VAL A 134 15.27 2.29 12.87
C VAL A 134 14.77 3.59 13.50
N ARG A 135 15.48 4.16 14.51
CA ARG A 135 15.11 5.43 15.14
C ARG A 135 15.16 6.59 14.18
N THR A 136 16.21 6.70 13.37
CA THR A 136 16.30 7.76 12.35
C THR A 136 15.20 7.62 11.30
N TYR A 137 14.92 6.39 10.83
CA TYR A 137 13.87 6.13 9.85
C TYR A 137 12.48 6.46 10.41
N LEU A 138 12.17 6.03 11.63
CA LEU A 138 10.93 6.38 12.34
C LEU A 138 10.81 7.89 12.58
N GLY A 139 11.92 8.53 12.93
CA GLY A 139 12.00 9.98 13.09
C GLY A 139 11.64 10.74 11.81
N LEU A 140 12.16 10.33 10.65
CA LEU A 140 11.78 10.89 9.34
C LEU A 140 10.27 10.77 9.11
N LEU A 141 9.69 9.58 9.29
CA LEU A 141 8.26 9.33 9.10
C LEU A 141 7.41 10.24 9.99
N ASN A 142 7.74 10.31 11.29
CA ASN A 142 6.97 11.07 12.28
C ASN A 142 7.17 12.60 12.16
N SER A 143 8.29 13.05 11.61
CA SER A 143 8.53 14.47 11.30
C SER A 143 7.88 14.92 9.99
N GLY A 144 7.13 14.02 9.32
CA GLY A 144 6.51 14.33 8.04
C GLY A 144 7.49 14.56 6.89
N ILE A 145 8.73 14.10 7.04
CA ILE A 145 9.75 14.16 5.99
C ILE A 145 9.60 12.92 5.11
N THR A 146 9.42 13.11 3.80
CA THR A 146 9.25 12.00 2.86
C THR A 146 10.34 12.01 1.80
N PRO A 147 11.10 10.93 1.63
CA PRO A 147 12.04 10.78 0.53
C PRO A 147 11.39 10.98 -0.83
N VAL A 148 12.11 11.55 -1.79
CA VAL A 148 11.65 11.57 -3.18
C VAL A 148 11.81 10.19 -3.77
N VAL A 149 10.68 9.56 -4.06
CA VAL A 149 10.59 8.26 -4.71
C VAL A 149 9.90 8.44 -6.05
N HIS A 150 10.35 7.73 -7.08
CA HIS A 150 9.85 7.85 -8.44
C HIS A 150 8.99 6.66 -8.85
N GLU A 151 8.07 6.86 -9.79
CA GLU A 151 7.13 5.83 -10.27
C GLU A 151 7.81 4.62 -10.88
N TYR A 152 8.91 4.83 -11.63
CA TYR A 152 9.61 3.73 -12.31
C TYR A 152 10.84 3.33 -11.51
N GLY A 153 10.76 2.18 -10.85
CA GLY A 153 11.86 1.69 -10.02
C GLY A 153 11.55 0.37 -9.30
N SER A 154 10.28 0.10 -8.99
CA SER A 154 9.88 -1.23 -8.51
C SER A 154 9.91 -2.24 -9.65
N LEU A 155 10.49 -3.42 -9.41
CA LEU A 155 10.56 -4.52 -10.38
C LEU A 155 9.53 -5.61 -10.10
N GLY A 156 8.80 -5.54 -8.99
CA GLY A 156 7.87 -6.57 -8.56
C GLY A 156 8.53 -7.91 -8.20
N CYS A 157 9.37 -8.46 -9.09
CA CYS A 157 10.04 -9.74 -8.87
C CYS A 157 11.12 -9.72 -7.78
N SER A 158 11.85 -8.59 -7.61
CA SER A 158 12.83 -8.40 -6.54
C SER A 158 12.33 -7.42 -5.46
N GLY A 159 11.03 -7.17 -5.43
CA GLY A 159 10.41 -6.18 -4.58
C GLY A 159 10.72 -4.74 -5.02
N ASP A 160 10.71 -3.84 -4.05
CA ASP A 160 10.78 -2.40 -4.24
C ASP A 160 12.21 -1.85 -4.05
N LEU A 161 13.23 -2.48 -4.66
CA LEU A 161 14.64 -2.14 -4.43
C LEU A 161 14.93 -0.64 -4.62
N ALA A 162 14.57 -0.04 -5.76
CA ALA A 162 14.85 1.36 -6.02
C ALA A 162 14.02 2.31 -5.14
N PRO A 163 12.69 2.15 -4.96
CA PRO A 163 11.92 2.93 -4.00
C PRO A 163 12.50 2.90 -2.57
N LEU A 164 12.83 1.73 -2.08
CA LEU A 164 13.43 1.54 -0.76
C LEU A 164 14.85 2.14 -0.68
N ALA A 165 15.63 2.07 -1.76
CA ALA A 165 16.95 2.68 -1.80
C ALA A 165 16.89 4.21 -1.75
N HIS A 166 15.90 4.86 -2.37
CA HIS A 166 15.68 6.29 -2.20
C HIS A 166 15.34 6.64 -0.75
N CYS A 167 14.55 5.81 -0.06
CA CYS A 167 14.29 5.99 1.37
C CYS A 167 15.55 5.80 2.22
N ALA A 168 16.37 4.79 1.90
CA ALA A 168 17.63 4.53 2.58
C ALA A 168 18.65 5.66 2.38
N LEU A 169 18.71 6.31 1.19
CA LEU A 169 19.50 7.51 0.99
C LEU A 169 19.14 8.61 2.00
N ALA A 170 17.83 8.85 2.19
CA ALA A 170 17.39 9.87 3.15
C ALA A 170 17.81 9.54 4.58
N VAL A 171 17.77 8.27 5.00
CA VAL A 171 18.28 7.82 6.32
C VAL A 171 19.77 8.07 6.45
N MET A 172 20.53 7.96 5.36
CA MET A 172 21.97 8.26 5.30
C MET A 172 22.28 9.75 5.21
N GLY A 173 21.27 10.62 5.10
CA GLY A 173 21.43 12.07 4.87
C GLY A 173 21.80 12.42 3.43
N GLU A 174 21.49 11.56 2.47
CA GLU A 174 21.77 11.75 1.05
C GLU A 174 20.46 11.88 0.24
N GLY A 175 20.54 12.45 -0.96
CA GLY A 175 19.39 12.62 -1.84
C GLY A 175 18.46 13.76 -1.42
N SER A 176 17.29 13.79 -2.02
CA SER A 176 16.27 14.83 -1.82
C SER A 176 15.06 14.28 -1.09
N VAL A 177 14.45 15.15 -0.29
CA VAL A 177 13.22 14.83 0.46
C VAL A 177 12.21 15.97 0.33
N ARG A 178 10.94 15.67 0.55
CA ARG A 178 9.90 16.66 0.82
C ARG A 178 9.79 16.86 2.33
N ASN A 179 9.94 18.10 2.81
CA ASN A 179 9.71 18.43 4.21
C ASN A 179 8.22 18.40 4.56
N GLN A 180 7.86 18.69 5.81
CA GLN A 180 6.47 18.70 6.26
C GLN A 180 5.58 19.67 5.45
N ALA A 181 6.14 20.82 5.01
CA ALA A 181 5.44 21.79 4.18
C ALA A 181 5.30 21.37 2.70
N GLY A 182 6.01 20.31 2.28
CA GLY A 182 6.05 19.86 0.88
C GLY A 182 7.19 20.42 0.05
N ASP A 183 8.06 21.26 0.64
CA ASP A 183 9.20 21.83 -0.07
C ASP A 183 10.26 20.76 -0.34
N LEU A 184 10.88 20.83 -1.52
CA LEU A 184 12.00 19.98 -1.88
C LEU A 184 13.26 20.51 -1.22
N VAL A 185 13.89 19.68 -0.40
CA VAL A 185 15.12 20.03 0.33
C VAL A 185 16.12 18.87 0.32
N ASP A 186 17.37 19.16 0.62
CA ASP A 186 18.40 18.15 0.82
C ASP A 186 18.11 17.32 2.09
N ALA A 187 18.37 16.01 2.04
CA ALA A 187 18.06 15.10 3.14
C ALA A 187 18.84 15.43 4.42
N ALA A 188 20.13 15.79 4.33
CA ALA A 188 20.91 16.15 5.50
C ALA A 188 20.36 17.40 6.19
N THR A 189 19.94 18.40 5.40
CA THR A 189 19.32 19.62 5.89
C THR A 189 18.00 19.33 6.61
N ALA A 190 17.15 18.45 6.04
CA ALA A 190 15.88 18.06 6.64
C ALA A 190 16.07 17.28 7.95
N LEU A 191 17.00 16.34 7.98
CA LEU A 191 17.35 15.58 9.18
C LEU A 191 17.80 16.53 10.30
N ALA A 192 18.74 17.44 10.01
CA ALA A 192 19.24 18.40 11.00
C ALA A 192 18.11 19.28 11.56
N ALA A 193 17.21 19.77 10.70
CA ALA A 193 16.07 20.56 11.12
C ALA A 193 15.09 19.79 12.03
N ALA A 194 15.00 18.46 11.86
CA ALA A 194 14.19 17.57 12.69
C ALA A 194 14.93 17.04 13.95
N GLY A 195 16.19 17.46 14.16
CA GLY A 195 17.02 16.96 15.27
C GLY A 195 17.46 15.50 15.11
N LEU A 196 17.47 15.00 13.87
CA LEU A 196 17.87 13.64 13.53
C LEU A 196 19.32 13.62 12.99
N THR A 197 20.01 12.50 13.25
CA THR A 197 21.38 12.30 12.77
C THR A 197 21.39 11.35 11.59
N PRO A 198 22.07 11.65 10.49
CA PRO A 198 22.32 10.70 9.41
C PRO A 198 23.02 9.45 9.91
N VAL A 199 22.65 8.29 9.36
CA VAL A 199 23.19 7.00 9.76
C VAL A 199 24.30 6.55 8.81
N GLU A 200 25.45 6.16 9.38
CA GLU A 200 26.46 5.39 8.66
C GLU A 200 26.09 3.90 8.75
N LEU A 201 25.71 3.29 7.60
CA LEU A 201 25.25 1.91 7.55
C LEU A 201 26.38 0.92 7.84
N GLN A 202 26.12 -0.07 8.66
CA GLN A 202 26.99 -1.18 8.98
C GLN A 202 26.60 -2.46 8.20
N GLU A 203 27.32 -3.54 8.41
CA GLU A 203 27.08 -4.83 7.75
C GLU A 203 25.61 -5.24 7.81
N LYS A 204 25.09 -5.76 6.70
CA LYS A 204 23.71 -6.19 6.48
C LYS A 204 22.66 -5.06 6.36
N GLU A 205 22.92 -3.85 6.88
CA GLU A 205 21.90 -2.79 6.97
C GLU A 205 21.45 -2.29 5.58
N GLY A 206 22.35 -2.24 4.62
CA GLY A 206 21.98 -1.87 3.25
C GLY A 206 20.92 -2.81 2.67
N LEU A 207 21.13 -4.14 2.76
CA LEU A 207 20.14 -5.12 2.32
C LEU A 207 18.84 -5.04 3.14
N ALA A 208 18.95 -4.93 4.47
CA ALA A 208 17.79 -4.81 5.35
C ALA A 208 16.90 -3.61 5.00
N LEU A 209 17.46 -2.54 4.47
CA LEU A 209 16.71 -1.35 4.09
C LEU A 209 16.03 -1.44 2.73
N ILE A 210 16.49 -2.30 1.81
CA ILE A 210 16.00 -2.30 0.42
C ILE A 210 15.31 -3.59 -0.04
N ASN A 211 15.44 -4.70 0.70
CA ASN A 211 14.79 -5.97 0.35
C ASN A 211 13.37 -6.03 0.91
N GLY A 212 12.37 -5.72 0.09
CA GLY A 212 10.98 -5.79 0.53
C GLY A 212 9.97 -5.46 -0.55
N THR A 213 8.69 -5.64 -0.21
CA THR A 213 7.51 -5.38 -1.04
C THR A 213 6.69 -4.20 -0.51
N ASP A 214 7.32 -3.34 0.26
CA ASP A 214 6.66 -2.36 1.14
C ASP A 214 5.94 -1.25 0.36
N GLY A 215 6.48 -0.83 -0.79
CA GLY A 215 5.85 0.16 -1.66
C GLY A 215 4.61 -0.39 -2.34
N MET A 216 4.71 -1.59 -2.95
CA MET A 216 3.58 -2.27 -3.56
C MET A 216 2.47 -2.55 -2.54
N LEU A 217 2.84 -3.01 -1.34
CA LEU A 217 1.88 -3.27 -0.26
C LEU A 217 1.25 -1.99 0.25
N GLY A 218 2.02 -0.90 0.35
CA GLY A 218 1.51 0.43 0.70
C GLY A 218 0.46 0.92 -0.29
N MET A 219 0.74 0.84 -1.59
CA MET A 219 -0.21 1.14 -2.66
C MET A 219 -1.48 0.28 -2.54
N LEU A 220 -1.33 -1.02 -2.31
CA LEU A 220 -2.46 -1.92 -2.15
C LEU A 220 -3.34 -1.55 -0.95
N CYS A 221 -2.76 -1.24 0.20
CA CYS A 221 -3.51 -0.83 1.40
C CYS A 221 -4.32 0.45 1.16
N LEU A 222 -3.72 1.46 0.52
CA LEU A 222 -4.37 2.72 0.19
C LEU A 222 -5.49 2.51 -0.84
N ALA A 223 -5.21 1.75 -1.91
CA ALA A 223 -6.20 1.43 -2.94
C ALA A 223 -7.41 0.67 -2.37
N LEU A 224 -7.20 -0.30 -1.47
CA LEU A 224 -8.28 -1.05 -0.82
C LEU A 224 -9.18 -0.14 0.03
N ALA A 225 -8.60 0.81 0.77
CA ALA A 225 -9.36 1.75 1.58
C ALA A 225 -10.19 2.71 0.72
N ASP A 226 -9.65 3.18 -0.40
CA ASP A 226 -10.36 4.08 -1.31
C ASP A 226 -11.42 3.33 -2.12
N LEU A 227 -11.13 2.10 -2.53
CA LEU A 227 -12.06 1.26 -3.27
C LEU A 227 -13.28 0.85 -2.41
N ASP A 228 -13.09 0.61 -1.11
CA ASP A 228 -14.23 0.36 -0.19
C ASP A 228 -15.20 1.56 -0.16
N ARG A 229 -14.67 2.77 -0.15
CA ARG A 229 -15.49 4.01 -0.22
C ARG A 229 -16.12 4.17 -1.59
N LEU A 230 -15.34 3.98 -2.65
CA LEU A 230 -15.80 4.11 -4.03
C LEU A 230 -16.96 3.15 -4.34
N LEU A 231 -16.91 1.90 -3.86
CA LEU A 231 -17.95 0.92 -4.08
C LEU A 231 -19.28 1.28 -3.38
N LYS A 232 -19.22 1.95 -2.23
CA LYS A 232 -20.43 2.50 -1.58
C LYS A 232 -21.05 3.63 -2.41
N VAL A 233 -20.22 4.51 -2.94
CA VAL A 233 -20.64 5.58 -3.85
C VAL A 233 -21.18 5.00 -5.16
N ALA A 234 -20.59 3.94 -5.69
CA ALA A 234 -21.05 3.28 -6.91
C ALA A 234 -22.47 2.71 -6.78
N ASP A 235 -22.78 2.05 -5.65
CA ASP A 235 -24.16 1.59 -5.39
C ASP A 235 -25.13 2.78 -5.26
N LEU A 236 -24.74 3.85 -4.56
CA LEU A 236 -25.56 5.05 -4.41
C LEU A 236 -25.86 5.71 -5.78
N THR A 237 -24.83 5.93 -6.58
CA THR A 237 -24.99 6.55 -7.92
C THR A 237 -25.75 5.66 -8.90
N ALA A 238 -25.65 4.33 -8.74
CA ALA A 238 -26.46 3.40 -9.49
C ALA A 238 -27.96 3.52 -9.13
N ALA A 239 -28.30 3.58 -7.84
CA ALA A 239 -29.67 3.79 -7.38
C ALA A 239 -30.25 5.12 -7.88
N MET A 240 -29.50 6.22 -7.73
CA MET A 240 -29.88 7.54 -8.28
C MET A 240 -30.13 7.48 -9.81
N SER A 241 -29.33 6.69 -10.52
CA SER A 241 -29.50 6.54 -11.97
C SER A 241 -30.73 5.69 -12.34
N VAL A 242 -31.08 4.70 -11.53
CA VAL A 242 -32.31 3.91 -11.68
C VAL A 242 -33.52 4.83 -11.53
N GLU A 243 -33.60 5.64 -10.47
CA GLU A 243 -34.67 6.60 -10.29
C GLU A 243 -34.71 7.65 -11.42
N GLY A 244 -33.59 8.30 -11.70
CA GLY A 244 -33.52 9.38 -12.71
C GLY A 244 -33.84 8.94 -14.13
N GLN A 245 -33.76 7.65 -14.44
CA GLN A 245 -34.12 7.08 -15.73
C GLN A 245 -35.41 6.24 -15.69
N LEU A 246 -36.19 6.34 -14.62
CA LEU A 246 -37.41 5.56 -14.41
C LEU A 246 -37.16 4.05 -14.64
N GLY A 247 -36.12 3.52 -14.03
CA GLY A 247 -35.74 2.10 -14.07
C GLY A 247 -36.53 1.25 -13.07
N THR A 248 -36.45 -0.09 -13.20
CA THR A 248 -37.08 -1.03 -12.25
C THR A 248 -36.12 -1.47 -11.17
N ASP A 249 -36.64 -1.68 -9.94
CA ASP A 249 -35.95 -2.29 -8.81
C ASP A 249 -36.15 -3.81 -8.71
N ASP A 250 -37.07 -4.39 -9.50
CA ASP A 250 -37.40 -5.81 -9.51
C ASP A 250 -36.17 -6.70 -9.78
N VAL A 251 -35.25 -6.20 -10.61
CA VAL A 251 -34.00 -6.90 -10.98
C VAL A 251 -33.03 -7.04 -9.80
N PHE A 252 -33.25 -6.33 -8.70
CA PHE A 252 -32.44 -6.41 -7.48
C PHE A 252 -33.07 -7.34 -6.42
N ALA A 253 -34.17 -8.04 -6.73
CA ALA A 253 -34.84 -8.95 -5.80
C ALA A 253 -33.88 -10.03 -5.28
N ALA A 254 -34.03 -10.38 -3.99
CA ALA A 254 -33.09 -11.26 -3.30
C ALA A 254 -33.05 -12.68 -3.88
N ASP A 255 -34.21 -13.22 -4.26
CA ASP A 255 -34.35 -14.55 -4.86
C ASP A 255 -33.60 -14.68 -6.20
N LEU A 256 -33.58 -13.62 -7.04
CA LEU A 256 -32.80 -13.61 -8.26
C LEU A 256 -31.29 -13.74 -7.99
N HIS A 257 -30.78 -13.06 -6.95
CA HIS A 257 -29.37 -13.10 -6.59
C HIS A 257 -28.96 -14.40 -5.87
N LEU A 258 -29.90 -15.14 -5.28
CA LEU A 258 -29.67 -16.48 -4.74
C LEU A 258 -29.42 -17.51 -5.85
N LEU A 259 -29.93 -17.31 -7.06
CA LEU A 259 -29.68 -18.19 -8.21
C LEU A 259 -28.24 -18.10 -8.72
N ARG A 260 -27.51 -17.03 -8.37
CA ARG A 260 -26.08 -16.85 -8.67
C ARG A 260 -25.36 -16.36 -7.42
N PRO A 261 -24.90 -17.27 -6.55
CA PRO A 261 -24.47 -16.96 -5.18
C PRO A 261 -23.05 -16.34 -5.13
N GLN A 262 -22.86 -15.18 -5.77
CA GLN A 262 -21.67 -14.36 -5.66
C GLN A 262 -21.85 -13.37 -4.50
N PRO A 263 -21.01 -13.39 -3.45
CA PRO A 263 -21.22 -12.60 -2.24
C PRO A 263 -21.27 -11.08 -2.50
N GLY A 264 -20.36 -10.57 -3.30
CA GLY A 264 -20.31 -9.14 -3.65
C GLY A 264 -21.54 -8.69 -4.43
N GLN A 265 -22.04 -9.52 -5.36
CA GLN A 265 -23.25 -9.25 -6.13
C GLN A 265 -24.48 -9.17 -5.20
N ALA A 266 -24.62 -10.12 -4.28
CA ALA A 266 -25.73 -10.14 -3.31
C ALA A 266 -25.71 -8.91 -2.40
N LEU A 267 -24.51 -8.48 -1.97
CA LEU A 267 -24.33 -7.28 -1.14
C LEU A 267 -24.71 -6.00 -1.90
N SER A 268 -24.25 -5.83 -3.14
CA SER A 268 -24.59 -4.68 -3.97
C SER A 268 -26.10 -4.61 -4.26
N ALA A 269 -26.73 -5.75 -4.61
CA ALA A 269 -28.17 -5.81 -4.81
C ALA A 269 -28.96 -5.45 -3.53
N ALA A 270 -28.49 -5.90 -2.37
CA ALA A 270 -29.11 -5.54 -1.09
C ALA A 270 -28.98 -4.02 -0.79
N ASN A 271 -27.87 -3.41 -1.15
CA ASN A 271 -27.68 -1.96 -1.03
C ASN A 271 -28.69 -1.22 -1.93
N LEU A 272 -28.79 -1.62 -3.21
CA LEU A 272 -29.72 -0.99 -4.15
C LEU A 272 -31.18 -1.13 -3.67
N ARG A 273 -31.60 -2.29 -3.19
CA ARG A 273 -32.94 -2.46 -2.60
C ARG A 273 -33.20 -1.48 -1.45
N ARG A 274 -32.24 -1.32 -0.54
CA ARG A 274 -32.39 -0.38 0.59
C ARG A 274 -32.40 1.09 0.15
N LEU A 275 -31.64 1.44 -0.88
CA LEU A 275 -31.59 2.81 -1.41
C LEU A 275 -32.85 3.19 -2.16
N LEU A 276 -33.51 2.21 -2.81
CA LEU A 276 -34.73 2.41 -3.61
C LEU A 276 -36.01 2.10 -2.81
N ASP A 277 -35.88 1.71 -1.53
CA ASP A 277 -37.00 1.39 -0.67
C ASP A 277 -37.87 2.65 -0.47
N ALA A 278 -39.19 2.51 -0.63
CA ALA A 278 -40.18 3.61 -0.53
C ALA A 278 -39.92 4.80 -1.48
N SER A 279 -39.28 4.58 -2.63
CA SER A 279 -39.08 5.64 -3.62
C SER A 279 -40.38 5.96 -4.38
N ASP A 280 -40.88 7.19 -4.20
CA ASP A 280 -42.05 7.69 -4.92
C ASP A 280 -41.79 7.74 -6.44
N ILE A 281 -40.56 8.02 -6.85
CA ILE A 281 -40.16 7.98 -8.27
C ILE A 281 -40.28 6.58 -8.81
N ARG A 282 -39.82 5.56 -8.07
CA ARG A 282 -39.94 4.18 -8.49
C ARG A 282 -41.41 3.75 -8.54
N GLU A 283 -42.23 4.12 -7.58
CA GLU A 283 -43.66 3.80 -7.53
C GLU A 283 -44.45 4.45 -8.67
N SER A 284 -44.07 5.67 -9.12
CA SER A 284 -44.79 6.43 -10.16
C SER A 284 -44.92 5.70 -11.50
N HIS A 285 -44.06 4.71 -11.79
CA HIS A 285 -44.05 3.96 -13.06
C HIS A 285 -44.02 2.42 -12.85
N ARG A 286 -44.51 1.95 -11.70
CA ARG A 286 -44.63 0.49 -11.41
C ARG A 286 -45.78 -0.14 -12.19
N ASP A 287 -46.81 0.64 -12.50
CA ASP A 287 -47.96 0.20 -13.28
C ASP A 287 -47.51 -0.12 -14.74
N PRO A 288 -47.79 -1.32 -15.25
CA PRO A 288 -47.49 -1.69 -16.63
C PRO A 288 -48.12 -0.75 -17.69
N ASP A 289 -49.27 -0.12 -17.39
CA ASP A 289 -49.89 0.85 -18.25
C ASP A 289 -49.14 2.20 -18.29
N ALA A 290 -48.39 2.50 -17.25
CA ALA A 290 -47.55 3.69 -17.14
C ALA A 290 -46.13 3.49 -17.69
N CYS A 291 -45.66 2.24 -17.80
CA CYS A 291 -44.33 1.94 -18.29
C CYS A 291 -44.33 0.82 -19.31
N THR A 292 -43.96 1.16 -20.55
CA THR A 292 -43.93 0.19 -21.68
C THR A 292 -42.56 -0.52 -21.80
N ARG A 293 -41.60 -0.31 -20.90
CA ARG A 293 -40.30 -0.97 -20.98
C ARG A 293 -40.39 -2.43 -20.64
N VAL A 294 -39.83 -3.26 -21.51
CA VAL A 294 -39.70 -4.70 -21.26
C VAL A 294 -38.56 -4.99 -20.29
N GLN A 295 -37.44 -4.25 -20.38
CA GLN A 295 -36.29 -4.33 -19.49
C GLN A 295 -35.42 -3.08 -19.56
N ASP A 296 -34.71 -2.80 -18.48
CA ASP A 296 -33.73 -1.73 -18.43
C ASP A 296 -32.42 -2.08 -19.14
N ALA A 297 -31.61 -1.05 -19.40
CA ALA A 297 -30.27 -1.20 -19.92
C ALA A 297 -29.35 -1.98 -18.95
N TYR A 298 -28.33 -2.61 -19.49
CA TYR A 298 -27.32 -3.31 -18.71
C TYR A 298 -26.64 -2.39 -17.66
N SER A 299 -26.39 -1.12 -18.02
CA SER A 299 -25.76 -0.16 -17.11
C SER A 299 -26.60 0.19 -15.88
N LEU A 300 -27.90 -0.10 -15.88
CA LEU A 300 -28.78 -0.03 -14.70
C LEU A 300 -28.89 -1.42 -14.04
N ARG A 301 -29.50 -2.39 -14.75
CA ARG A 301 -29.88 -3.69 -14.17
C ARG A 301 -28.71 -4.61 -13.82
N CYS A 302 -27.52 -4.44 -14.47
CA CYS A 302 -26.33 -5.25 -14.19
C CYS A 302 -25.35 -4.57 -13.21
N SER A 303 -25.75 -3.48 -12.57
CA SER A 303 -24.92 -2.80 -11.56
C SER A 303 -24.46 -3.74 -10.43
N PRO A 304 -25.33 -4.62 -9.85
CA PRO A 304 -24.89 -5.55 -8.81
C PRO A 304 -23.86 -6.56 -9.30
N GLN A 305 -23.97 -7.01 -10.54
CA GLN A 305 -23.05 -8.00 -11.11
C GLN A 305 -21.64 -7.43 -11.26
N VAL A 306 -21.53 -6.20 -11.75
CA VAL A 306 -20.23 -5.53 -11.95
C VAL A 306 -19.65 -5.06 -10.61
N ALA A 307 -20.40 -4.26 -9.83
CA ALA A 307 -19.92 -3.79 -8.52
C ALA A 307 -19.63 -4.96 -7.57
N GLY A 308 -20.41 -6.05 -7.67
CA GLY A 308 -20.18 -7.27 -6.92
C GLY A 308 -18.89 -7.98 -7.28
N ALA A 309 -18.59 -8.12 -8.56
CA ALA A 309 -17.34 -8.73 -9.02
C ALA A 309 -16.12 -7.94 -8.51
N VAL A 310 -16.21 -6.60 -8.51
CA VAL A 310 -15.16 -5.74 -7.95
C VAL A 310 -15.01 -5.97 -6.43
N ARG A 311 -16.12 -6.12 -5.68
CA ARG A 311 -16.09 -6.44 -4.24
C ARG A 311 -15.41 -7.77 -3.96
N ASP A 312 -15.70 -8.80 -4.75
CA ASP A 312 -15.13 -10.14 -4.57
C ASP A 312 -13.63 -10.13 -4.92
N THR A 313 -13.23 -9.40 -5.96
CA THR A 313 -11.81 -9.17 -6.30
C THR A 313 -11.10 -8.41 -5.18
N MET A 314 -11.72 -7.35 -4.65
CA MET A 314 -11.19 -6.58 -3.52
C MET A 314 -11.02 -7.46 -2.27
N ALA A 315 -11.96 -8.35 -1.98
CA ALA A 315 -11.88 -9.26 -0.83
C ALA A 315 -10.69 -10.21 -0.94
N HIS A 316 -10.41 -10.73 -2.15
CA HIS A 316 -9.22 -11.53 -2.43
C HIS A 316 -7.94 -10.70 -2.24
N ALA A 317 -7.86 -9.53 -2.82
CA ALA A 317 -6.70 -8.63 -2.69
C ALA A 317 -6.45 -8.23 -1.22
N ALA A 318 -7.51 -7.97 -0.45
CA ALA A 318 -7.40 -7.69 0.99
C ALA A 318 -6.89 -8.89 1.79
N SER A 319 -7.19 -10.13 1.37
CA SER A 319 -6.62 -11.33 1.98
C SER A 319 -5.12 -11.42 1.75
N VAL A 320 -4.66 -11.15 0.52
CA VAL A 320 -3.23 -11.10 0.18
C VAL A 320 -2.53 -9.99 0.98
N ALA A 321 -3.12 -8.79 1.04
CA ALA A 321 -2.56 -7.68 1.82
C ALA A 321 -2.39 -8.04 3.30
N ARG A 322 -3.38 -8.67 3.93
CA ARG A 322 -3.29 -9.10 5.34
C ARG A 322 -2.18 -10.13 5.58
N ASN A 323 -1.98 -11.07 4.66
CA ASN A 323 -0.89 -12.04 4.76
C ASN A 323 0.47 -11.36 4.65
N GLU A 324 0.61 -10.43 3.69
CA GLU A 324 1.85 -9.68 3.48
C GLU A 324 2.17 -8.74 4.67
N LEU A 325 1.16 -8.08 5.26
CA LEU A 325 1.31 -7.26 6.47
C LEU A 325 1.85 -8.05 7.68
N GLY A 326 1.60 -9.36 7.72
CA GLY A 326 2.12 -10.27 8.75
C GLY A 326 3.46 -10.92 8.38
N SER A 327 4.02 -10.63 7.19
CA SER A 327 5.22 -11.28 6.69
C SER A 327 6.50 -10.55 7.11
N VAL A 328 7.60 -11.28 7.13
CA VAL A 328 8.95 -10.72 7.27
C VAL A 328 9.67 -10.87 5.93
N ILE A 329 9.82 -9.75 5.24
CA ILE A 329 10.38 -9.69 3.89
C ILE A 329 11.80 -9.14 3.95
N ASP A 330 12.78 -10.03 3.86
CA ASP A 330 14.21 -9.69 3.77
C ASP A 330 15.00 -10.90 3.22
N ASN A 331 16.20 -10.65 2.70
CA ASN A 331 17.15 -11.66 2.26
C ASN A 331 18.60 -11.18 2.44
N PRO A 332 19.43 -11.88 3.26
CA PRO A 332 19.05 -13.03 4.10
C PRO A 332 18.22 -12.62 5.31
N VAL A 333 17.48 -13.56 5.88
CA VAL A 333 16.64 -13.38 7.05
C VAL A 333 17.19 -14.16 8.25
N ILE A 334 16.98 -13.64 9.45
CA ILE A 334 17.30 -14.34 10.70
C ILE A 334 16.08 -15.19 11.10
N THR A 335 16.25 -16.50 11.14
CA THR A 335 15.19 -17.45 11.53
C THR A 335 14.93 -17.43 13.03
N PRO A 336 13.81 -18.01 13.53
CA PRO A 336 13.50 -18.05 14.95
C PRO A 336 14.56 -18.73 15.83
N ASP A 337 15.32 -19.68 15.28
CA ASP A 337 16.40 -20.40 15.91
C ASP A 337 17.78 -19.73 15.74
N GLY A 338 17.83 -18.52 15.18
CA GLY A 338 19.04 -17.69 15.07
C GLY A 338 19.92 -17.97 13.86
N ARG A 339 19.54 -18.87 12.93
CA ARG A 339 20.27 -19.07 11.66
C ARG A 339 20.03 -17.88 10.73
N VAL A 340 20.99 -17.58 9.89
CA VAL A 340 20.86 -16.57 8.82
C VAL A 340 20.75 -17.30 7.49
N GLU A 341 19.57 -17.18 6.86
CA GLU A 341 19.21 -17.98 5.68
C GLU A 341 18.87 -17.12 4.48
N SER A 342 19.46 -17.47 3.35
CA SER A 342 19.08 -16.92 2.05
C SER A 342 17.74 -17.51 1.61
N ASN A 343 16.86 -16.65 1.05
CA ASN A 343 15.50 -17.06 0.72
C ASN A 343 14.94 -16.24 -0.46
N GLY A 344 13.71 -16.55 -0.90
CA GLY A 344 13.00 -15.87 -1.99
C GLY A 344 11.78 -15.05 -1.55
N ASN A 345 11.57 -14.81 -0.25
CA ASN A 345 10.39 -14.12 0.28
C ASN A 345 10.28 -12.65 -0.15
N PHE A 346 11.33 -12.08 -0.69
CA PHE A 346 11.33 -10.75 -1.30
C PHE A 346 10.54 -10.67 -2.62
N HIS A 347 10.12 -11.81 -3.19
CA HIS A 347 9.45 -11.82 -4.49
C HIS A 347 8.02 -11.28 -4.39
N GLY A 348 7.77 -10.15 -5.05
CA GLY A 348 6.51 -9.39 -4.93
C GLY A 348 5.32 -9.93 -5.74
N ALA A 349 5.44 -11.09 -6.42
CA ALA A 349 4.36 -11.62 -7.26
C ALA A 349 2.97 -11.69 -6.58
N PRO A 350 2.83 -12.11 -5.31
CA PRO A 350 1.51 -12.16 -4.68
C PRO A 350 0.81 -10.80 -4.66
N VAL A 351 1.56 -9.72 -4.38
CA VAL A 351 1.02 -8.35 -4.33
C VAL A 351 0.82 -7.79 -5.74
N ALA A 352 1.78 -8.00 -6.65
CA ALA A 352 1.70 -7.50 -8.02
C ALA A 352 0.48 -8.07 -8.76
N TYR A 353 0.21 -9.38 -8.67
CA TYR A 353 -0.92 -9.99 -9.34
C TYR A 353 -2.28 -9.43 -8.88
N VAL A 354 -2.45 -9.19 -7.59
CA VAL A 354 -3.73 -8.64 -7.10
C VAL A 354 -3.88 -7.16 -7.41
N LEU A 355 -2.79 -6.38 -7.55
CA LEU A 355 -2.84 -5.01 -8.02
C LEU A 355 -3.30 -4.93 -9.48
N ASP A 356 -2.75 -5.76 -10.36
CA ASP A 356 -3.18 -5.83 -11.76
C ASP A 356 -4.62 -6.32 -11.88
N PHE A 357 -5.02 -7.31 -11.09
CA PHE A 357 -6.40 -7.80 -11.06
C PHE A 357 -7.38 -6.73 -10.58
N LEU A 358 -7.02 -5.94 -9.57
CA LEU A 358 -7.83 -4.79 -9.12
C LEU A 358 -7.94 -3.72 -10.20
N ALA A 359 -6.88 -3.44 -10.95
CA ALA A 359 -6.91 -2.46 -12.03
C ALA A 359 -7.95 -2.84 -13.11
N ILE A 360 -8.02 -4.12 -13.50
CA ILE A 360 -9.04 -4.64 -14.43
C ILE A 360 -10.45 -4.43 -13.85
N ALA A 361 -10.66 -4.81 -12.59
CA ALA A 361 -11.95 -4.71 -11.93
C ALA A 361 -12.43 -3.25 -11.80
N VAL A 362 -11.54 -2.33 -11.44
CA VAL A 362 -11.85 -0.90 -11.31
C VAL A 362 -12.16 -0.26 -12.68
N ALA A 363 -11.45 -0.66 -13.73
CA ALA A 363 -11.72 -0.20 -15.08
C ALA A 363 -13.14 -0.57 -15.53
N ASP A 364 -13.63 -1.78 -15.21
CA ASP A 364 -15.01 -2.21 -15.54
C ASP A 364 -16.06 -1.45 -14.71
N LEU A 365 -15.77 -1.17 -13.42
CA LEU A 365 -16.63 -0.31 -12.59
C LEU A 365 -16.77 1.10 -13.17
N ALA A 366 -15.67 1.67 -13.64
CA ALA A 366 -15.67 2.97 -14.31
C ALA A 366 -16.47 2.91 -15.64
N SER A 367 -16.30 1.86 -16.42
CA SER A 367 -16.99 1.64 -17.68
C SER A 367 -18.52 1.58 -17.52
N ILE A 368 -19.02 0.80 -16.55
CA ILE A 368 -20.48 0.73 -16.31
C ILE A 368 -21.04 2.06 -15.80
N SER A 369 -20.28 2.82 -15.02
CA SER A 369 -20.65 4.15 -14.55
C SER A 369 -20.74 5.14 -15.71
N GLU A 370 -19.76 5.12 -16.61
CA GLU A 370 -19.74 5.94 -17.82
C GLU A 370 -20.94 5.61 -18.73
N ARG A 371 -21.24 4.34 -18.94
CA ARG A 371 -22.42 3.92 -19.73
C ARG A 371 -23.75 4.39 -19.11
N ARG A 372 -23.87 4.57 -17.81
CA ARG A 372 -25.03 5.20 -17.18
C ARG A 372 -25.11 6.69 -17.49
N THR A 373 -23.99 7.40 -17.46
CA THR A 373 -23.90 8.82 -17.84
C THR A 373 -24.27 9.04 -19.30
N ASP A 374 -23.76 8.20 -20.20
CA ASP A 374 -24.10 8.22 -21.64
C ASP A 374 -25.62 8.16 -21.88
N ARG A 375 -26.33 7.33 -21.10
CA ARG A 375 -27.78 7.21 -21.23
C ARG A 375 -28.54 8.48 -20.87
N PHE A 376 -28.05 9.27 -19.91
CA PHE A 376 -28.64 10.58 -19.60
C PHE A 376 -28.42 11.62 -20.72
N LEU A 377 -27.38 11.45 -21.52
CA LEU A 377 -27.03 12.36 -22.62
C LEU A 377 -27.69 11.97 -23.95
N ASP A 378 -28.19 10.75 -24.08
CA ASP A 378 -28.80 10.24 -25.30
C ASP A 378 -30.26 10.72 -25.44
N LYS A 379 -30.50 11.68 -26.34
CA LYS A 379 -31.84 12.26 -26.60
C LYS A 379 -32.90 11.23 -26.99
N ALA A 380 -32.51 10.11 -27.62
CA ALA A 380 -33.46 9.05 -28.00
C ALA A 380 -33.91 8.18 -26.81
N ARG A 381 -33.30 8.35 -25.66
CA ARG A 381 -33.51 7.52 -24.45
C ARG A 381 -33.91 8.33 -23.22
N ASN A 382 -33.84 9.64 -23.30
CA ASN A 382 -34.28 10.61 -22.31
C ASN A 382 -35.65 11.15 -22.74
N LEU A 383 -36.70 10.53 -22.25
CA LEU A 383 -38.09 11.03 -22.41
C LEU A 383 -38.61 11.45 -21.04
#